data_742fc39d2787274c6deade918a115f33
#
_entry.id   742fc39d2787274c6deade918a115f33
#
_cell.length_a   1.000
_cell.length_b   1.000
_cell.length_c   1.000
_cell.angle_alpha   90.00
_cell.angle_beta   90.00
_cell.angle_gamma   90.00
#
_symmetry.space_group_name_H-M   'P 1'
#
loop_
_entity.id
_entity.type
_entity.pdbx_description
1 polymer ?
#
loop_
_entity_poly.entity_id
_entity_poly.type
_entity_poly.pdbx_seq_one_letter_code
_entity_poly.pdbx_strand_id
1 'polypeptide(L)'
;EICACLVGSEMCIRDSVTAAPANIKLADSKHAVDTTMKYTMSVSPLDCMGCGECVTVCPKAGEAIKMVPQESQSAEQPVFDYLVANVGKKEIKPALVETPIGSQYNQPLLEFSGSCAGCAETSYARLITQLFGEQMYISNATGCSSIWGNPAATSPYTVNKDSKKGPAWCNSLFEDNAEHGLGMYIGQKYIREQAIEMIEEMAASDKASAEFKAAAAKYIETKDDTKANTPATEALVAELEKAAADGCPTAPQVLAKKDYLAKKSVWIFGGDGWAYDIGYGGLDHVLASGENVNVMVFDTEMYSNTGGQASKASNIGEVCQFAAAGKEIGKKSLSEIAMQYGYVSVSYTHLTLPTNSR
;
A
#
# COMPACT_ATOMS: atom_id res chain seq x y z
N GLU A 1 2.07 2.40 28.53
CA GLU A 1 3.03 3.12 27.69
C GLU A 1 2.45 3.25 26.30
N ILE A 2 2.39 4.47 25.78
CA ILE A 2 1.62 4.78 24.56
C ILE A 2 2.56 5.15 23.45
N CYS A 3 2.60 4.36 22.42
CA CYS A 3 3.07 4.74 21.09
C CYS A 3 2.03 4.40 20.01
N ALA A 4 1.73 5.33 19.39
CA ALA A 4 1.27 5.76 18.11
C ALA A 4 0.72 4.67 17.17
N CYS A 5 -0.56 4.55 17.14
CA CYS A 5 -1.19 4.88 15.88
C CYS A 5 -1.40 6.40 15.87
N LEU A 6 -0.36 7.16 15.59
CA LEU A 6 -0.45 8.59 15.39
C LEU A 6 -1.17 8.83 14.07
N VAL A 7 -2.49 8.93 14.14
CA VAL A 7 -3.29 9.44 13.04
C VAL A 7 -3.26 10.95 13.17
N GLY A 8 -2.36 11.60 12.45
CA GLY A 8 -2.50 13.01 12.15
C GLY A 8 -3.76 13.15 11.30
N SER A 9 -4.84 13.60 11.91
CA SER A 9 -6.10 13.82 11.22
C SER A 9 -6.29 15.32 11.02
N GLU A 10 -6.11 15.78 9.77
CA GLU A 10 -6.75 17.03 9.40
C GLU A 10 -8.24 16.78 9.26
N MET A 11 -9.01 17.40 10.12
CA MET A 11 -10.46 17.28 10.12
C MET A 11 -11.06 18.39 9.27
N CYS A 12 -11.81 18.01 8.24
CA CYS A 12 -12.86 18.87 7.70
C CYS A 12 -13.94 18.99 8.78
N ILE A 13 -13.89 20.05 9.57
CA ILE A 13 -14.84 20.24 10.66
C ILE A 13 -15.68 21.49 10.40
N ARG A 14 -16.64 21.40 9.51
CA ARG A 14 -17.76 22.35 9.59
C ARG A 14 -18.90 21.80 10.45
N ASP A 15 -19.21 20.52 10.29
CA ASP A 15 -20.43 19.95 10.89
C ASP A 15 -20.17 18.93 12.01
N SER A 16 -18.95 18.44 12.14
CA SER A 16 -18.60 17.36 13.10
C SER A 16 -18.01 17.87 14.43
N VAL A 17 -17.56 19.13 14.53
CA VAL A 17 -16.98 19.63 15.78
C VAL A 17 -18.01 19.71 16.92
N THR A 18 -19.27 19.97 16.60
CA THR A 18 -20.34 20.10 17.61
C THR A 18 -20.68 18.76 18.28
N ALA A 19 -20.40 17.65 17.62
CA ALA A 19 -20.59 16.28 18.14
C ALA A 19 -19.29 15.63 18.63
N ALA A 20 -18.15 16.31 18.50
CA ALA A 20 -16.85 15.78 18.92
C ALA A 20 -16.74 15.69 20.45
N PRO A 21 -16.00 14.73 20.99
CA PRO A 21 -15.71 14.67 22.42
C PRO A 21 -15.11 15.97 22.94
N ALA A 22 -15.54 16.40 24.12
CA ALA A 22 -15.17 17.73 24.68
C ALA A 22 -13.66 17.88 24.97
N ASN A 23 -12.93 16.77 25.09
CA ASN A 23 -11.49 16.74 25.35
C ASN A 23 -10.63 16.81 24.08
N ILE A 24 -11.23 16.89 22.87
CA ILE A 24 -10.47 16.97 21.63
C ILE A 24 -9.65 18.27 21.58
N LYS A 25 -8.36 18.13 21.26
CA LYS A 25 -7.43 19.26 21.13
C LYS A 25 -7.30 19.63 19.65
N LEU A 26 -7.70 20.84 19.30
CA LEU A 26 -7.73 21.34 17.94
C LEU A 26 -6.73 22.47 17.73
N ALA A 27 -6.02 22.44 16.61
CA ALA A 27 -5.18 23.53 16.11
C ALA A 27 -5.62 23.91 14.69
N ASP A 28 -5.21 25.07 14.20
CA ASP A 28 -5.49 25.47 12.82
C ASP A 28 -4.67 24.61 11.85
N SER A 29 -5.31 24.11 10.79
CA SER A 29 -4.61 23.37 9.76
C SER A 29 -3.73 24.29 8.93
N LYS A 30 -2.46 23.91 8.74
CA LYS A 30 -1.51 24.62 7.87
C LYS A 30 -1.48 24.09 6.45
N HIS A 31 -1.96 22.88 6.23
CA HIS A 31 -1.82 22.14 4.98
C HIS A 31 -3.12 22.00 4.19
N ALA A 32 -4.27 22.18 4.83
CA ALA A 32 -5.56 22.11 4.18
C ALA A 32 -5.76 23.23 3.15
N VAL A 33 -6.59 22.94 2.13
CA VAL A 33 -7.06 23.94 1.16
C VAL A 33 -8.01 24.92 1.84
N ASP A 34 -8.97 24.39 2.60
CA ASP A 34 -9.92 25.20 3.38
C ASP A 34 -9.27 25.65 4.69
N THR A 35 -9.13 26.96 4.86
CA THR A 35 -8.53 27.57 6.05
C THR A 35 -9.39 27.44 7.32
N THR A 36 -10.62 26.99 7.20
CA THR A 36 -11.51 26.72 8.36
C THR A 36 -11.25 25.32 8.95
N MET A 37 -10.51 24.47 8.26
CA MET A 37 -10.14 23.15 8.75
C MET A 37 -9.27 23.20 9.98
N LYS A 38 -9.51 22.27 10.89
CA LYS A 38 -8.71 22.09 12.10
C LYS A 38 -7.85 20.85 12.01
N TYR A 39 -6.72 20.90 12.66
CA TYR A 39 -5.80 19.78 12.82
C TYR A 39 -5.88 19.24 14.24
N THR A 40 -5.91 17.94 14.36
CA THR A 40 -5.73 17.25 15.64
C THR A 40 -4.81 16.05 15.47
N MET A 41 -4.15 15.64 16.54
CA MET A 41 -3.37 14.41 16.61
C MET A 41 -3.92 13.58 17.76
N SER A 42 -4.30 12.36 17.48
CA SER A 42 -4.86 11.44 18.44
C SER A 42 -4.09 10.12 18.44
N VAL A 43 -4.16 9.42 19.53
CA VAL A 43 -3.55 8.09 19.72
C VAL A 43 -4.66 7.15 20.14
N SER A 44 -4.62 5.90 19.68
CA SER A 44 -5.43 4.83 20.25
C SER A 44 -4.69 4.22 21.44
N PRO A 45 -5.08 4.48 22.69
CA PRO A 45 -4.43 3.87 23.85
C PRO A 45 -4.57 2.35 23.88
N LEU A 46 -5.68 1.81 23.36
CA LEU A 46 -5.95 0.37 23.37
C LEU A 46 -5.08 -0.41 22.37
N ASP A 47 -4.69 0.22 21.26
CA ASP A 47 -3.91 -0.41 20.20
C ASP A 47 -2.42 -0.10 20.30
N CYS A 48 -2.01 0.77 21.19
CA CYS A 48 -0.62 1.16 21.38
C CYS A 48 0.20 0.02 22.01
N MET A 49 1.25 -0.42 21.31
CA MET A 49 2.14 -1.51 21.76
C MET A 49 3.23 -1.06 22.73
N GLY A 50 3.35 0.24 23.02
CA GLY A 50 4.33 0.78 23.96
C GLY A 50 5.79 0.69 23.49
N CYS A 51 6.07 0.59 22.19
CA CYS A 51 7.44 0.41 21.66
C CYS A 51 8.36 1.64 21.84
N GLY A 52 7.83 2.85 22.04
CA GLY A 52 8.60 4.06 22.26
C GLY A 52 9.19 4.71 21.01
N GLU A 53 9.08 4.13 19.83
CA GLU A 53 9.69 4.63 18.59
C GLU A 53 9.29 6.07 18.27
N CYS A 54 8.04 6.44 18.48
CA CYS A 54 7.56 7.81 18.25
C CYS A 54 8.29 8.83 19.12
N VAL A 55 8.66 8.47 20.35
CA VAL A 55 9.42 9.33 21.27
C VAL A 55 10.86 9.40 20.81
N THR A 56 11.45 8.26 20.43
CA THR A 56 12.83 8.15 20.00
C THR A 56 13.12 9.00 18.76
N VAL A 57 12.22 8.98 17.76
CA VAL A 57 12.40 9.73 16.50
C VAL A 57 11.90 11.17 16.57
N CYS A 58 11.23 11.56 17.65
CA CYS A 58 10.68 12.90 17.77
C CYS A 58 11.81 13.94 18.02
N PRO A 59 11.91 14.98 17.16
CA PRO A 59 12.93 16.03 17.36
C PRO A 59 12.72 16.84 18.65
N LYS A 60 11.56 16.68 19.30
CA LYS A 60 11.19 17.28 20.58
C LYS A 60 10.79 16.21 21.60
N ALA A 61 11.57 15.14 21.68
CA ALA A 61 11.32 14.06 22.62
C ALA A 61 11.22 14.57 24.07
N GLY A 62 10.23 14.08 24.79
CA GLY A 62 9.96 14.52 26.17
C GLY A 62 9.16 15.82 26.30
N GLU A 63 9.20 16.69 25.30
CA GLU A 63 8.37 17.92 25.26
C GLU A 63 7.04 17.67 24.55
N ALA A 64 7.11 17.24 23.26
CA ALA A 64 5.94 17.06 22.41
C ALA A 64 5.29 15.67 22.59
N ILE A 65 6.10 14.64 22.75
CA ILE A 65 5.66 13.25 22.93
C ILE A 65 6.46 12.62 24.06
N LYS A 66 5.77 11.92 24.92
CA LYS A 66 6.38 11.14 26.03
C LYS A 66 5.59 9.87 26.32
N MET A 67 6.27 8.86 26.82
CA MET A 67 5.63 7.65 27.30
C MET A 67 4.96 7.91 28.65
N VAL A 68 3.73 7.45 28.80
CA VAL A 68 2.94 7.55 30.05
C VAL A 68 2.18 6.25 30.27
N PRO A 69 1.70 5.95 31.50
CA PRO A 69 0.86 4.78 31.73
C PRO A 69 -0.42 4.83 30.87
N GLN A 70 -0.78 3.70 30.26
CA GLN A 70 -1.92 3.58 29.33
C GLN A 70 -3.23 4.02 30.01
N GLU A 71 -3.45 3.63 31.25
CA GLU A 71 -4.66 3.93 32.02
C GLU A 71 -4.91 5.44 32.16
N SER A 72 -3.82 6.24 32.19
CA SER A 72 -3.93 7.70 32.29
C SER A 72 -4.46 8.35 31.00
N GLN A 73 -4.54 7.59 29.91
CA GLN A 73 -4.94 8.08 28.58
C GLN A 73 -6.26 7.46 28.10
N SER A 74 -6.98 6.73 28.93
CA SER A 74 -8.24 6.07 28.55
C SER A 74 -9.28 7.03 27.96
N ALA A 75 -9.26 8.31 28.34
CA ALA A 75 -10.14 9.35 27.81
C ALA A 75 -9.83 9.72 26.32
N GLU A 76 -8.67 9.36 25.80
CA GLU A 76 -8.30 9.64 24.41
C GLU A 76 -8.90 8.58 23.45
N GLN A 77 -9.27 7.38 23.92
CA GLN A 77 -9.86 6.35 23.05
C GLN A 77 -11.15 6.81 22.37
N PRO A 78 -12.14 7.40 23.06
CA PRO A 78 -13.33 7.93 22.39
C PRO A 78 -13.03 9.04 21.38
N VAL A 79 -11.97 9.83 21.58
CA VAL A 79 -11.53 10.83 20.61
C VAL A 79 -11.02 10.16 19.35
N PHE A 80 -10.16 9.15 19.51
CA PHE A 80 -9.63 8.38 18.40
C PHE A 80 -10.75 7.70 17.60
N ASP A 81 -11.66 7.00 18.27
CA ASP A 81 -12.79 6.32 17.65
C ASP A 81 -13.70 7.29 16.88
N TYR A 82 -13.96 8.45 17.47
CA TYR A 82 -14.72 9.53 16.82
C TYR A 82 -14.04 10.00 15.53
N LEU A 83 -12.73 10.24 15.57
CA LEU A 83 -11.95 10.67 14.41
C LEU A 83 -11.96 9.60 13.31
N VAL A 84 -11.75 8.35 13.66
CA VAL A 84 -11.81 7.23 12.72
C VAL A 84 -13.19 7.12 12.06
N ALA A 85 -14.26 7.32 12.80
CA ALA A 85 -15.62 7.21 12.27
C ALA A 85 -16.03 8.40 11.38
N ASN A 86 -15.64 9.63 11.73
CA ASN A 86 -16.24 10.86 11.20
C ASN A 86 -15.32 11.68 10.29
N VAL A 87 -13.99 11.41 10.28
CA VAL A 87 -13.08 12.14 9.38
C VAL A 87 -13.04 11.45 8.04
N GLY A 88 -13.53 12.13 7.00
CA GLY A 88 -13.52 11.69 5.61
C GLY A 88 -12.23 12.04 4.87
N LYS A 89 -12.35 12.21 3.55
CA LYS A 89 -11.24 12.60 2.67
C LYS A 89 -10.66 13.95 3.09
N LYS A 90 -9.35 14.01 3.17
CA LYS A 90 -8.61 15.20 3.56
C LYS A 90 -8.16 15.96 2.31
N GLU A 91 -8.59 17.18 2.14
CA GLU A 91 -8.20 18.03 1.03
C GLU A 91 -7.04 18.92 1.42
N ILE A 92 -5.85 18.60 0.95
CA ILE A 92 -4.61 19.33 1.19
C ILE A 92 -4.20 20.15 -0.02
N LYS A 93 -3.36 21.17 0.21
CA LYS A 93 -2.84 22.03 -0.84
C LYS A 93 -2.19 21.22 -1.96
N PRO A 94 -2.50 21.51 -3.25
CA PRO A 94 -2.01 20.74 -4.39
C PRO A 94 -0.48 20.53 -4.40
N ALA A 95 0.27 21.54 -3.99
CA ALA A 95 1.73 21.48 -3.90
C ALA A 95 2.26 20.45 -2.89
N LEU A 96 1.41 19.95 -1.98
CA LEU A 96 1.80 18.97 -0.97
C LEU A 96 1.40 17.53 -1.35
N VAL A 97 0.48 17.33 -2.29
CA VAL A 97 -0.12 16.03 -2.60
C VAL A 97 0.94 14.95 -2.91
N GLU A 98 1.98 15.32 -3.66
CA GLU A 98 3.03 14.40 -4.08
C GLU A 98 4.31 14.50 -3.20
N THR A 99 4.15 14.96 -1.97
CA THR A 99 5.26 15.06 -1.01
C THR A 99 5.14 14.00 0.09
N PRO A 100 6.24 13.69 0.82
CA PRO A 100 6.18 12.82 1.98
C PRO A 100 5.18 13.28 3.04
N ILE A 101 5.04 14.59 3.23
CA ILE A 101 4.04 15.17 4.15
C ILE A 101 2.63 14.88 3.65
N GLY A 102 2.37 15.11 2.36
CA GLY A 102 1.05 14.89 1.76
C GLY A 102 0.60 13.43 1.81
N SER A 103 1.52 12.49 1.61
CA SER A 103 1.21 11.06 1.69
C SER A 103 0.60 10.64 3.02
N GLN A 104 0.94 11.33 4.12
CA GLN A 104 0.44 11.03 5.47
C GLN A 104 -1.01 11.46 5.70
N TYR A 105 -1.58 12.27 4.81
CA TYR A 105 -3.01 12.62 4.83
C TYR A 105 -3.90 11.60 4.11
N ASN A 106 -3.31 10.72 3.31
CA ASN A 106 -4.03 9.60 2.72
C ASN A 106 -4.41 8.60 3.81
N GLN A 107 -5.60 8.01 3.68
CA GLN A 107 -6.01 6.94 4.58
C GLN A 107 -5.07 5.74 4.41
N PRO A 108 -4.43 5.25 5.47
CA PRO A 108 -3.69 4.00 5.39
C PRO A 108 -4.67 2.84 5.21
N LEU A 109 -4.30 1.90 4.34
CA LEU A 109 -5.10 0.69 4.10
C LEU A 109 -4.41 -0.55 4.68
N LEU A 110 -3.50 -0.33 5.60
CA LEU A 110 -2.91 -1.29 6.53
C LEU A 110 -2.81 -0.61 7.89
N GLU A 111 -3.52 -1.13 8.89
CA GLU A 111 -3.57 -0.59 10.25
C GLU A 111 -3.68 -1.71 11.28
N PHE A 112 -3.13 -1.50 12.47
CA PHE A 112 -3.24 -2.42 13.61
C PHE A 112 -2.73 -3.83 13.32
N SER A 113 -1.59 -3.92 12.66
CA SER A 113 -0.96 -5.22 12.37
C SER A 113 -0.49 -5.91 13.64
N GLY A 114 -0.53 -7.24 13.66
CA GLY A 114 0.01 -8.06 14.75
C GLY A 114 1.54 -8.20 14.73
N SER A 115 2.28 -7.21 14.22
CA SER A 115 3.74 -7.22 14.17
C SER A 115 4.37 -7.00 15.56
N CYS A 116 5.65 -7.30 15.69
CA CYS A 116 6.43 -6.99 16.89
C CYS A 116 6.45 -5.48 17.16
N ALA A 117 6.53 -5.09 18.41
CA ALA A 117 6.69 -3.70 18.81
C ALA A 117 7.93 -3.07 18.13
N GLY A 118 7.76 -1.91 17.48
CA GLY A 118 8.83 -1.23 16.73
C GLY A 118 9.19 -1.87 15.38
N CYS A 119 8.38 -2.78 14.84
CA CYS A 119 8.64 -3.39 13.55
C CYS A 119 8.61 -2.36 12.41
N ALA A 120 9.70 -2.25 11.67
CA ALA A 120 9.81 -1.31 10.56
C ALA A 120 9.09 -1.80 9.28
N GLU A 121 8.90 -3.10 9.08
CA GLU A 121 8.26 -3.66 7.89
C GLU A 121 6.86 -3.08 7.67
N THR A 122 6.06 -3.02 8.72
CA THR A 122 4.68 -2.54 8.67
C THR A 122 4.58 -1.05 8.36
N SER A 123 5.59 -0.26 8.72
CA SER A 123 5.64 1.17 8.39
C SER A 123 5.78 1.38 6.87
N TYR A 124 6.62 0.59 6.21
CA TYR A 124 6.76 0.65 4.75
C TYR A 124 5.53 0.11 4.03
N ALA A 125 4.99 -1.02 4.47
CA ALA A 125 3.77 -1.58 3.89
C ALA A 125 2.60 -0.61 4.03
N ARG A 126 2.45 0.05 5.18
CA ARG A 126 1.45 1.09 5.41
C ARG A 126 1.60 2.25 4.44
N LEU A 127 2.82 2.78 4.27
CA LEU A 127 3.08 3.87 3.32
C LEU A 127 2.71 3.49 1.89
N ILE A 128 3.07 2.30 1.45
CA ILE A 128 2.72 1.80 0.11
C ILE A 128 1.20 1.73 -0.05
N THR A 129 0.47 1.27 0.97
CA THR A 129 -1.00 1.24 0.89
C THR A 129 -1.63 2.63 0.88
N GLN A 130 -1.01 3.63 1.50
CA GLN A 130 -1.47 5.03 1.42
C GLN A 130 -1.33 5.61 0.00
N LEU A 131 -0.35 5.14 -0.75
CA LEU A 131 -0.06 5.63 -2.10
C LEU A 131 -0.81 4.86 -3.18
N PHE A 132 -0.97 3.55 -3.03
CA PHE A 132 -1.44 2.65 -4.09
C PHE A 132 -2.58 1.72 -3.67
N GLY A 133 -2.92 1.64 -2.39
CA GLY A 133 -3.71 0.58 -1.78
C GLY A 133 -5.04 0.28 -2.43
N GLU A 134 -5.76 1.28 -2.96
CA GLU A 134 -7.05 1.08 -3.62
C GLU A 134 -6.97 0.25 -4.91
N GLN A 135 -5.78 0.10 -5.46
CA GLN A 135 -5.54 -0.56 -6.74
C GLN A 135 -4.45 -1.62 -6.64
N MET A 136 -4.13 -2.07 -5.42
CA MET A 136 -3.08 -3.06 -5.19
C MET A 136 -3.62 -4.49 -5.18
N TYR A 137 -2.87 -5.36 -5.84
CA TYR A 137 -2.86 -6.79 -5.58
C TYR A 137 -1.53 -7.16 -4.96
N ILE A 138 -1.56 -7.92 -3.88
CA ILE A 138 -0.37 -8.30 -3.13
C ILE A 138 -0.27 -9.81 -3.09
N SER A 139 0.83 -10.32 -3.67
CA SER A 139 1.31 -11.69 -3.49
C SER A 139 2.38 -11.66 -2.40
N ASN A 140 2.18 -12.38 -1.32
CA ASN A 140 3.04 -12.31 -0.15
C ASN A 140 3.72 -13.65 0.13
N ALA A 141 5.04 -13.65 0.26
CA ALA A 141 5.80 -14.84 0.66
C ALA A 141 5.57 -15.15 2.14
N THR A 142 5.46 -16.43 2.48
CA THR A 142 5.41 -16.87 3.87
C THR A 142 6.62 -16.35 4.65
N GLY A 143 6.38 -15.75 5.81
CA GLY A 143 7.39 -15.13 6.66
C GLY A 143 6.76 -14.11 7.60
N CYS A 144 7.52 -13.13 8.12
CA CYS A 144 6.98 -12.10 8.99
C CYS A 144 5.82 -11.34 8.33
N SER A 145 5.97 -10.96 7.07
CA SER A 145 4.94 -10.21 6.34
C SER A 145 3.63 -10.98 6.15
N SER A 146 3.65 -12.32 6.11
CA SER A 146 2.44 -13.12 6.13
C SER A 146 1.85 -13.24 7.54
N ILE A 147 2.68 -13.25 8.57
CA ILE A 147 2.22 -13.37 9.96
C ILE A 147 1.54 -12.08 10.42
N TRP A 148 2.14 -10.91 10.22
CA TRP A 148 1.47 -9.66 10.55
C TRP A 148 0.40 -9.26 9.50
N GLY A 149 0.49 -9.73 8.26
CA GLY A 149 -0.51 -9.55 7.20
C GLY A 149 -1.75 -10.44 7.33
N ASN A 150 -1.61 -11.51 8.02
CA ASN A 150 -2.49 -12.52 8.60
C ASN A 150 -3.72 -13.03 7.81
N PRO A 151 -4.22 -14.23 8.19
CA PRO A 151 -5.44 -14.83 7.63
C PRO A 151 -6.66 -13.90 7.76
N ALA A 152 -7.58 -14.03 6.82
CA ALA A 152 -8.68 -13.14 6.52
C ALA A 152 -9.48 -12.55 7.72
N ALA A 153 -9.57 -13.29 8.83
CA ALA A 153 -10.34 -12.83 10.01
C ALA A 153 -9.65 -11.73 10.83
N THR A 154 -8.33 -11.59 10.72
CA THR A 154 -7.52 -10.66 11.51
C THR A 154 -6.56 -9.83 10.66
N SER A 155 -6.81 -9.76 9.36
CA SER A 155 -5.97 -9.00 8.44
C SER A 155 -5.94 -7.52 8.80
N PRO A 156 -4.75 -6.88 8.84
CA PRO A 156 -4.63 -5.44 9.05
C PRO A 156 -4.95 -4.64 7.79
N TYR A 157 -5.07 -5.29 6.64
CA TYR A 157 -5.46 -4.64 5.39
C TYR A 157 -6.94 -4.28 5.43
N THR A 158 -7.26 -3.07 4.99
CA THR A 158 -8.61 -2.52 5.02
C THR A 158 -8.94 -1.81 3.72
N VAL A 159 -10.13 -1.24 3.64
CA VAL A 159 -10.62 -0.51 2.48
C VAL A 159 -10.73 0.99 2.78
N ASN A 160 -10.60 1.80 1.74
CA ASN A 160 -10.87 3.22 1.83
C ASN A 160 -12.35 3.45 2.22
N LYS A 161 -12.60 4.36 3.13
CA LYS A 161 -13.94 4.63 3.68
C LYS A 161 -14.91 5.18 2.64
N ASP A 162 -14.40 5.96 1.69
CA ASP A 162 -15.22 6.61 0.66
C ASP A 162 -15.40 5.70 -0.56
N SER A 163 -14.30 5.24 -1.17
CA SER A 163 -14.33 4.44 -2.40
C SER A 163 -14.70 2.96 -2.17
N LYS A 164 -14.60 2.46 -0.93
CA LYS A 164 -14.77 1.03 -0.56
C LYS A 164 -13.80 0.09 -1.27
N LYS A 165 -12.71 0.62 -1.82
CA LYS A 165 -11.63 -0.13 -2.48
C LYS A 165 -10.43 -0.26 -1.55
N GLY A 166 -9.69 -1.35 -1.68
CA GLY A 166 -8.48 -1.61 -0.88
C GLY A 166 -7.64 -2.73 -1.47
N PRO A 167 -6.50 -3.06 -0.84
CA PRO A 167 -5.61 -4.10 -1.31
C PRO A 167 -6.29 -5.47 -1.33
N ALA A 168 -6.10 -6.22 -2.41
CA ALA A 168 -6.36 -7.65 -2.43
C ALA A 168 -5.06 -8.37 -2.08
N TRP A 169 -5.04 -9.06 -0.95
CA TRP A 169 -3.87 -9.73 -0.43
C TRP A 169 -4.06 -11.24 -0.42
N CYS A 170 -3.04 -11.98 -0.86
CA CYS A 170 -2.97 -13.41 -0.66
C CYS A 170 -1.57 -13.86 -0.31
N ASN A 171 -1.49 -14.90 0.52
CA ASN A 171 -0.24 -15.55 0.85
C ASN A 171 0.08 -16.63 -0.17
N SER A 172 1.35 -16.73 -0.53
CA SER A 172 1.93 -17.79 -1.33
C SER A 172 2.86 -18.64 -0.49
N LEU A 173 3.37 -19.72 -1.04
CA LEU A 173 4.44 -20.50 -0.42
C LEU A 173 5.71 -19.65 -0.36
N PHE A 174 6.63 -20.06 0.53
CA PHE A 174 7.86 -19.32 0.77
C PHE A 174 8.78 -19.29 -0.47
N GLU A 175 8.80 -20.39 -1.21
CA GLU A 175 9.65 -20.58 -2.38
C GLU A 175 9.10 -20.02 -3.70
N ASP A 176 7.77 -19.94 -3.88
CA ASP A 176 7.14 -19.71 -5.18
C ASP A 176 6.47 -18.32 -5.33
N ASN A 177 6.67 -17.45 -4.38
CA ASN A 177 5.94 -16.17 -4.33
C ASN A 177 6.17 -15.25 -5.53
N ALA A 178 7.38 -15.28 -6.09
CA ALA A 178 7.70 -14.45 -7.25
C ALA A 178 6.85 -14.90 -8.46
N GLU A 179 6.82 -16.18 -8.73
CA GLU A 179 6.05 -16.80 -9.82
C GLU A 179 4.56 -16.66 -9.60
N HIS A 180 4.08 -16.79 -8.37
CA HIS A 180 2.69 -16.58 -8.01
C HIS A 180 2.25 -15.12 -8.31
N GLY A 181 3.07 -14.15 -7.93
CA GLY A 181 2.80 -12.73 -8.23
C GLY A 181 2.83 -12.43 -9.72
N LEU A 182 3.76 -13.01 -10.47
CA LEU A 182 3.80 -12.93 -11.93
C LEU A 182 2.53 -13.55 -12.54
N GLY A 183 2.11 -14.70 -12.05
CA GLY A 183 0.88 -15.38 -12.51
C GLY A 183 -0.37 -14.53 -12.26
N MET A 184 -0.46 -13.88 -11.09
CA MET A 184 -1.54 -12.91 -10.79
C MET A 184 -1.55 -11.76 -11.79
N TYR A 185 -0.38 -11.20 -12.11
CA TYR A 185 -0.26 -10.12 -13.08
C TYR A 185 -0.70 -10.56 -14.48
N ILE A 186 -0.17 -11.68 -14.97
CA ILE A 186 -0.48 -12.21 -16.31
C ILE A 186 -1.98 -12.53 -16.44
N GLY A 187 -2.56 -13.17 -15.42
CA GLY A 187 -3.99 -13.48 -15.42
C GLY A 187 -4.88 -12.24 -15.52
N GLN A 188 -4.56 -11.22 -14.75
CA GLN A 188 -5.30 -9.95 -14.81
C GLN A 188 -5.09 -9.19 -16.13
N LYS A 189 -3.85 -9.15 -16.62
CA LYS A 189 -3.49 -8.56 -17.91
C LYS A 189 -4.33 -9.18 -19.02
N TYR A 190 -4.37 -10.51 -19.07
CA TYR A 190 -5.14 -11.25 -20.09
C TYR A 190 -6.65 -10.97 -20.02
N ILE A 191 -7.24 -10.99 -18.84
CA ILE A 191 -8.69 -10.69 -18.67
C ILE A 191 -9.00 -9.25 -19.09
N ARG A 192 -8.11 -8.33 -18.74
CA ARG A 192 -8.25 -6.90 -19.08
C ARG A 192 -8.10 -6.66 -20.58
N GLU A 193 -7.12 -7.29 -21.24
CA GLU A 193 -6.90 -7.20 -22.69
C GLU A 193 -8.12 -7.71 -23.45
N GLN A 194 -8.69 -8.85 -23.06
CA GLN A 194 -9.95 -9.33 -23.64
C GLN A 194 -11.11 -8.34 -23.49
N ALA A 195 -11.23 -7.71 -22.32
CA ALA A 195 -12.25 -6.70 -22.10
C ALA A 195 -12.03 -5.46 -22.97
N ILE A 196 -10.77 -5.04 -23.18
CA ILE A 196 -10.39 -3.93 -24.05
C ILE A 196 -10.77 -4.24 -25.51
N GLU A 197 -10.45 -5.43 -26.00
CA GLU A 197 -10.83 -5.85 -27.36
C GLU A 197 -12.36 -5.76 -27.57
N MET A 198 -13.15 -6.28 -26.61
CA MET A 198 -14.61 -6.18 -26.68
C MET A 198 -15.10 -4.73 -26.67
N ILE A 199 -14.47 -3.84 -25.89
CA ILE A 199 -14.82 -2.41 -25.82
C ILE A 199 -14.50 -1.72 -27.16
N GLU A 200 -13.36 -2.02 -27.77
CA GLU A 200 -12.95 -1.48 -29.07
C GLU A 200 -13.91 -1.95 -30.18
N GLU A 201 -14.28 -3.22 -30.20
CA GLU A 201 -15.28 -3.75 -31.14
C GLU A 201 -16.65 -3.07 -30.98
N MET A 202 -17.10 -2.90 -29.72
CA MET A 202 -18.35 -2.17 -29.45
C MET A 202 -18.28 -0.72 -29.92
N ALA A 203 -17.17 -0.02 -29.68
CA ALA A 203 -16.98 1.37 -30.07
C ALA A 203 -16.89 1.55 -31.60
N ALA A 204 -16.40 0.55 -32.31
CA ALA A 204 -16.37 0.54 -33.79
C ALA A 204 -17.75 0.34 -34.42
N SER A 205 -18.75 -0.14 -33.66
CA SER A 205 -20.08 -0.39 -34.18
C SER A 205 -20.84 0.91 -34.49
N ASP A 206 -21.58 0.93 -35.59
CA ASP A 206 -22.50 2.03 -35.95
C ASP A 206 -23.65 2.20 -34.96
N LYS A 207 -23.95 1.15 -34.17
CA LYS A 207 -25.00 1.15 -33.14
C LYS A 207 -24.57 1.77 -31.81
N ALA A 208 -23.28 2.01 -31.64
CA ALA A 208 -22.78 2.58 -30.41
C ALA A 208 -23.11 4.07 -30.29
N SER A 209 -23.57 4.49 -29.12
CA SER A 209 -23.86 5.90 -28.84
C SER A 209 -22.60 6.76 -28.89
N ALA A 210 -22.74 8.05 -29.15
CA ALA A 210 -21.60 8.98 -29.14
C ALA A 210 -20.94 9.07 -27.76
N GLU A 211 -21.75 8.99 -26.71
CA GLU A 211 -21.32 9.00 -25.30
C GLU A 211 -20.46 7.77 -24.97
N PHE A 212 -20.92 6.58 -25.39
CA PHE A 212 -20.13 5.37 -25.21
C PHE A 212 -18.80 5.44 -25.96
N LYS A 213 -18.80 5.88 -27.23
CA LYS A 213 -17.58 6.04 -28.03
C LYS A 213 -16.58 6.98 -27.36
N ALA A 214 -17.07 8.11 -26.82
CA ALA A 214 -16.22 9.08 -26.10
C ALA A 214 -15.63 8.48 -24.80
N ALA A 215 -16.44 7.76 -24.01
CA ALA A 215 -15.99 7.11 -22.79
C ALA A 215 -14.97 6.00 -23.08
N ALA A 216 -15.21 5.17 -24.11
CA ALA A 216 -14.31 4.13 -24.56
C ALA A 216 -12.95 4.71 -25.01
N ALA A 217 -12.98 5.75 -25.83
CA ALA A 217 -11.76 6.44 -26.31
C ALA A 217 -10.95 6.99 -25.12
N LYS A 218 -11.62 7.63 -24.14
CA LYS A 218 -10.94 8.16 -22.94
C LYS A 218 -10.35 7.04 -22.07
N TYR A 219 -11.06 5.95 -21.92
CA TYR A 219 -10.57 4.77 -21.18
C TYR A 219 -9.32 4.18 -21.86
N ILE A 220 -9.32 4.01 -23.19
CA ILE A 220 -8.17 3.48 -23.94
C ILE A 220 -6.97 4.44 -23.86
N GLU A 221 -7.19 5.75 -24.01
CA GLU A 221 -6.14 6.77 -23.87
C GLU A 221 -5.43 6.69 -22.51
N THR A 222 -6.18 6.43 -21.45
CA THR A 222 -5.67 6.45 -20.07
C THR A 222 -5.32 5.06 -19.52
N LYS A 223 -5.44 4.00 -20.29
CA LYS A 223 -5.34 2.60 -19.83
C LYS A 223 -4.07 2.27 -19.04
N ASP A 224 -2.97 3.01 -19.28
CA ASP A 224 -1.68 2.80 -18.63
C ASP A 224 -1.40 3.77 -17.47
N ASP A 225 -2.24 4.77 -17.28
CA ASP A 225 -2.16 5.73 -16.17
C ASP A 225 -3.17 5.37 -15.07
N THR A 226 -2.67 4.87 -13.94
CA THR A 226 -3.51 4.42 -12.82
C THR A 226 -4.42 5.53 -12.26
N LYS A 227 -3.94 6.78 -12.18
CA LYS A 227 -4.72 7.91 -11.65
C LYS A 227 -5.82 8.35 -12.63
N ALA A 228 -5.47 8.50 -13.91
CA ALA A 228 -6.41 8.94 -14.93
C ALA A 228 -7.39 7.83 -15.36
N ASN A 229 -6.96 6.57 -15.31
CA ASN A 229 -7.77 5.43 -15.74
C ASN A 229 -8.95 5.14 -14.78
N THR A 230 -8.82 5.39 -13.50
CA THR A 230 -9.91 5.11 -12.53
C THR A 230 -11.19 5.88 -12.86
N PRO A 231 -11.21 7.22 -12.97
CA PRO A 231 -12.42 7.95 -13.34
C PRO A 231 -12.88 7.64 -14.77
N ALA A 232 -11.97 7.37 -15.70
CA ALA A 232 -12.35 6.95 -17.05
C ALA A 232 -13.04 5.58 -17.07
N THR A 233 -12.60 4.66 -16.21
CA THR A 233 -13.26 3.35 -16.04
C THR A 233 -14.65 3.51 -15.45
N GLU A 234 -14.85 4.37 -14.47
CA GLU A 234 -16.17 4.62 -13.86
C GLU A 234 -17.15 5.19 -14.89
N ALA A 235 -16.71 6.15 -15.69
CA ALA A 235 -17.49 6.71 -16.79
C ALA A 235 -17.85 5.64 -17.85
N LEU A 236 -16.87 4.80 -18.22
CA LEU A 236 -17.11 3.71 -19.16
C LEU A 236 -18.11 2.67 -18.64
N VAL A 237 -18.00 2.28 -17.37
CA VAL A 237 -18.92 1.31 -16.74
C VAL A 237 -20.34 1.85 -16.75
N ALA A 238 -20.55 3.15 -16.48
CA ALA A 238 -21.88 3.76 -16.54
C ALA A 238 -22.49 3.69 -17.96
N GLU A 239 -21.69 3.89 -19.01
CA GLU A 239 -22.15 3.75 -20.40
C GLU A 239 -22.38 2.28 -20.81
N LEU A 240 -21.56 1.34 -20.29
CA LEU A 240 -21.77 -0.09 -20.48
C LEU A 240 -23.09 -0.57 -19.85
N GLU A 241 -23.44 -0.06 -18.66
CA GLU A 241 -24.71 -0.38 -18.00
C GLU A 241 -25.90 0.12 -18.82
N LYS A 242 -25.82 1.31 -19.44
CA LYS A 242 -26.84 1.81 -20.36
C LYS A 242 -26.93 0.93 -21.61
N ALA A 243 -25.79 0.63 -22.25
CA ALA A 243 -25.76 -0.23 -23.43
C ALA A 243 -26.34 -1.64 -23.16
N ALA A 244 -26.09 -2.18 -21.97
CA ALA A 244 -26.69 -3.46 -21.56
C ALA A 244 -28.22 -3.35 -21.41
N ALA A 245 -28.74 -2.27 -20.83
CA ALA A 245 -30.15 -1.99 -20.69
C ALA A 245 -30.82 -1.83 -22.05
N ASP A 246 -30.12 -1.25 -23.03
CA ASP A 246 -30.57 -1.10 -24.42
C ASP A 246 -30.47 -2.39 -25.26
N GLY A 247 -30.08 -3.51 -24.63
CA GLY A 247 -30.04 -4.83 -25.24
C GLY A 247 -28.78 -5.17 -26.03
N CYS A 248 -27.65 -4.48 -25.77
CA CYS A 248 -26.36 -4.84 -26.37
C CYS A 248 -25.87 -6.19 -25.82
N PRO A 249 -25.61 -7.21 -26.66
CA PRO A 249 -25.24 -8.53 -26.18
C PRO A 249 -23.83 -8.64 -25.59
N THR A 250 -22.95 -7.72 -25.95
CA THR A 250 -21.54 -7.70 -25.52
C THR A 250 -21.35 -6.95 -24.20
N ALA A 251 -22.17 -5.91 -23.94
CA ALA A 251 -22.03 -5.09 -22.73
C ALA A 251 -22.10 -5.90 -21.43
N PRO A 252 -23.01 -6.88 -21.24
CA PRO A 252 -23.01 -7.72 -20.04
C PRO A 252 -21.73 -8.56 -19.89
N GLN A 253 -21.08 -8.97 -20.99
CA GLN A 253 -19.83 -9.74 -20.95
C GLN A 253 -18.67 -8.89 -20.46
N VAL A 254 -18.62 -7.62 -20.87
CA VAL A 254 -17.62 -6.66 -20.38
C VAL A 254 -17.90 -6.30 -18.93
N LEU A 255 -19.17 -6.08 -18.56
CA LEU A 255 -19.57 -5.79 -17.19
C LEU A 255 -19.24 -6.94 -16.21
N ALA A 256 -19.29 -8.19 -16.66
CA ALA A 256 -18.84 -9.33 -15.87
C ALA A 256 -17.32 -9.26 -15.53
N LYS A 257 -16.56 -8.48 -16.28
CA LYS A 257 -15.12 -8.23 -16.07
C LYS A 257 -14.82 -6.83 -15.52
N LYS A 258 -15.82 -6.08 -15.04
CA LYS A 258 -15.68 -4.67 -14.64
C LYS A 258 -14.60 -4.42 -13.59
N ASP A 259 -14.37 -5.37 -12.68
CA ASP A 259 -13.38 -5.25 -11.62
C ASP A 259 -11.94 -5.30 -12.14
N TYR A 260 -11.73 -5.77 -13.36
CA TYR A 260 -10.43 -5.84 -14.05
C TYR A 260 -10.17 -4.63 -14.97
N LEU A 261 -11.17 -3.80 -15.26
CA LEU A 261 -11.03 -2.68 -16.20
C LEU A 261 -10.06 -1.60 -15.69
N ALA A 262 -10.23 -1.17 -14.43
CA ALA A 262 -9.30 -0.19 -13.85
C ALA A 262 -7.90 -0.79 -13.72
N LYS A 263 -6.87 0.00 -14.11
CA LYS A 263 -5.48 -0.46 -14.00
C LYS A 263 -5.13 -0.76 -12.55
N LYS A 264 -4.66 -1.99 -12.30
CA LYS A 264 -4.16 -2.44 -11.00
C LYS A 264 -2.63 -2.42 -10.99
N SER A 265 -2.06 -2.31 -9.80
CA SER A 265 -0.65 -2.55 -9.56
C SER A 265 -0.50 -3.89 -8.82
N VAL A 266 0.36 -4.75 -9.34
CA VAL A 266 0.68 -6.03 -8.69
C VAL A 266 1.98 -5.88 -7.93
N TRP A 267 1.96 -6.29 -6.68
CA TRP A 267 3.06 -6.20 -5.73
C TRP A 267 3.41 -7.58 -5.20
N ILE A 268 4.69 -7.87 -5.17
CA ILE A 268 5.24 -9.11 -4.65
C ILE A 268 6.01 -8.76 -3.38
N PHE A 269 5.48 -9.18 -2.23
CA PHE A 269 6.02 -8.88 -0.91
C PHE A 269 6.72 -10.10 -0.32
N GLY A 270 7.86 -9.91 0.32
CA GLY A 270 8.53 -10.95 1.08
C GLY A 270 9.79 -10.47 1.78
N GLY A 271 10.29 -11.29 2.70
CA GLY A 271 11.52 -11.02 3.43
C GLY A 271 12.77 -11.39 2.64
N ASP A 272 13.93 -11.13 3.25
CA ASP A 272 15.22 -11.44 2.66
C ASP A 272 15.46 -12.96 2.46
N GLY A 273 15.00 -13.80 3.38
CA GLY A 273 15.11 -15.24 3.21
C GLY A 273 14.43 -15.77 1.94
N TRP A 274 13.31 -15.15 1.55
CA TRP A 274 12.70 -15.39 0.27
C TRP A 274 13.52 -14.80 -0.88
N ALA A 275 13.77 -13.50 -0.86
CA ALA A 275 14.31 -12.80 -2.02
C ALA A 275 15.80 -13.08 -2.29
N TYR A 276 16.59 -13.31 -1.25
CA TYR A 276 18.04 -13.53 -1.37
C TYR A 276 18.41 -15.03 -1.51
N ASP A 277 17.57 -15.90 -0.97
CA ASP A 277 17.87 -17.33 -0.82
C ASP A 277 16.89 -18.20 -1.61
N ILE A 278 15.82 -18.69 -0.96
CA ILE A 278 15.01 -19.79 -1.49
C ILE A 278 14.18 -19.39 -2.71
N GLY A 279 13.64 -18.18 -2.75
CA GLY A 279 12.83 -17.67 -3.86
C GLY A 279 13.64 -16.89 -4.91
N TYR A 280 14.96 -16.80 -4.75
CA TYR A 280 15.78 -15.94 -5.62
C TYR A 280 15.70 -16.35 -7.10
N GLY A 281 15.70 -17.63 -7.41
CA GLY A 281 15.63 -18.09 -8.80
C GLY A 281 14.34 -17.67 -9.51
N GLY A 282 13.21 -17.77 -8.82
CA GLY A 282 11.93 -17.27 -9.34
C GLY A 282 11.90 -15.75 -9.44
N LEU A 283 12.43 -15.05 -8.43
CA LEU A 283 12.52 -13.59 -8.45
C LEU A 283 13.38 -13.10 -9.63
N ASP A 284 14.52 -13.72 -9.87
CA ASP A 284 15.39 -13.40 -11.01
C ASP A 284 14.65 -13.57 -12.34
N HIS A 285 13.93 -14.69 -12.50
CA HIS A 285 13.11 -14.93 -13.69
C HIS A 285 12.00 -13.87 -13.86
N VAL A 286 11.33 -13.48 -12.78
CA VAL A 286 10.30 -12.45 -12.81
C VAL A 286 10.88 -11.09 -13.24
N LEU A 287 12.05 -10.72 -12.71
CA LEU A 287 12.75 -9.50 -13.13
C LEU A 287 13.15 -9.58 -14.61
N ALA A 288 13.64 -10.76 -15.05
CA ALA A 288 14.01 -11.01 -16.45
C ALA A 288 12.82 -10.93 -17.42
N SER A 289 11.60 -11.17 -16.96
CA SER A 289 10.41 -11.14 -17.82
C SER A 289 10.08 -9.75 -18.36
N GLY A 290 10.52 -8.69 -17.70
CA GLY A 290 10.20 -7.30 -18.05
C GLY A 290 8.74 -6.92 -17.84
N GLU A 291 7.93 -7.77 -17.19
CA GLU A 291 6.53 -7.49 -16.91
C GLU A 291 6.36 -6.41 -15.83
N ASN A 292 5.24 -5.68 -15.89
CA ASN A 292 4.98 -4.55 -15.00
C ASN A 292 4.51 -4.99 -13.62
N VAL A 293 5.43 -5.51 -12.83
CA VAL A 293 5.21 -5.90 -11.43
C VAL A 293 6.11 -5.11 -10.50
N ASN A 294 5.70 -4.94 -9.25
CA ASN A 294 6.47 -4.27 -8.22
C ASN A 294 6.91 -5.31 -7.19
N VAL A 295 8.18 -5.29 -6.84
CA VAL A 295 8.75 -6.18 -5.82
C VAL A 295 9.12 -5.36 -4.60
N MET A 296 8.61 -5.75 -3.43
CA MET A 296 8.96 -5.15 -2.15
C MET A 296 9.64 -6.19 -1.27
N VAL A 297 10.93 -5.99 -1.04
CA VAL A 297 11.71 -6.85 -0.15
C VAL A 297 11.86 -6.19 1.21
N PHE A 298 11.32 -6.83 2.24
CA PHE A 298 11.56 -6.47 3.64
C PHE A 298 12.85 -7.11 4.10
N ASP A 299 13.94 -6.39 3.93
CA ASP A 299 15.29 -6.88 4.24
C ASP A 299 15.59 -6.69 5.73
N THR A 300 15.40 -7.74 6.50
CA THR A 300 15.67 -7.80 7.94
C THR A 300 17.02 -8.43 8.26
N GLU A 301 17.82 -8.73 7.22
CA GLU A 301 19.18 -9.26 7.29
C GLU A 301 19.27 -10.68 7.87
N MET A 302 18.16 -11.33 8.15
CA MET A 302 18.06 -12.70 8.64
C MET A 302 16.66 -13.30 8.38
N TYR A 303 16.54 -14.63 8.49
CA TYR A 303 15.24 -15.29 8.55
C TYR A 303 14.56 -14.99 9.89
N SER A 304 13.86 -13.85 9.98
CA SER A 304 13.36 -13.33 11.26
C SER A 304 12.25 -14.19 11.84
N ASN A 305 11.25 -14.55 11.03
CA ASN A 305 10.05 -15.25 11.49
C ASN A 305 10.35 -16.67 12.00
N THR A 306 11.32 -17.34 11.41
CA THR A 306 11.68 -18.73 11.76
C THR A 306 12.63 -18.83 12.95
N GLY A 307 13.23 -17.71 13.39
CA GLY A 307 14.04 -17.67 14.59
C GLY A 307 15.44 -17.09 14.44
N GLY A 308 15.70 -16.25 13.45
CA GLY A 308 16.93 -15.49 13.33
C GLY A 308 18.09 -16.25 12.68
N GLN A 309 17.82 -17.06 11.68
CA GLN A 309 18.86 -17.78 10.92
C GLN A 309 19.55 -16.84 9.94
N ALA A 310 20.83 -17.07 9.72
CA ALA A 310 21.62 -16.34 8.74
C ALA A 310 21.05 -16.52 7.32
N SER A 311 20.89 -15.43 6.60
CA SER A 311 20.53 -15.39 5.17
C SER A 311 21.70 -14.87 4.34
N LYS A 312 21.54 -14.83 3.02
CA LYS A 312 22.51 -14.14 2.14
C LYS A 312 22.45 -12.62 2.29
N ALA A 313 21.42 -12.10 2.97
CA ALA A 313 21.29 -10.70 3.33
C ALA A 313 22.02 -10.34 4.62
N SER A 314 22.40 -11.30 5.47
CA SER A 314 23.13 -11.04 6.70
C SER A 314 24.52 -10.49 6.42
N ASN A 315 24.95 -9.51 7.21
CA ASN A 315 26.22 -8.82 7.05
C ASN A 315 27.39 -9.69 7.49
N ILE A 316 28.59 -9.36 7.03
CA ILE A 316 29.82 -9.99 7.53
C ILE A 316 29.97 -9.70 9.02
N GLY A 317 30.31 -10.71 9.80
CA GLY A 317 30.45 -10.62 11.26
C GLY A 317 29.14 -10.67 12.04
N GLU A 318 27.99 -10.66 11.38
CA GLU A 318 26.69 -10.74 12.04
C GLU A 318 26.47 -12.10 12.70
N VAL A 319 26.08 -12.09 13.97
CA VAL A 319 25.79 -13.28 14.77
C VAL A 319 24.32 -13.66 14.62
N CYS A 320 24.09 -14.80 14.00
CA CYS A 320 22.75 -15.37 13.74
C CYS A 320 22.75 -16.86 14.05
N GLN A 321 21.57 -17.47 14.04
CA GLN A 321 21.50 -18.95 14.02
C GLN A 321 22.26 -19.48 12.77
N PHE A 322 23.02 -20.54 12.95
CA PHE A 322 23.98 -21.11 11.99
C PHE A 322 25.20 -20.23 11.66
N ALA A 323 25.35 -19.08 12.33
CA ALA A 323 26.51 -18.23 12.25
C ALA A 323 26.89 -17.69 13.65
N ALA A 324 27.02 -18.57 14.64
CA ALA A 324 27.25 -18.22 16.04
C ALA A 324 28.60 -17.50 16.29
N ALA A 325 29.60 -17.73 15.44
CA ALA A 325 30.91 -17.05 15.48
C ALA A 325 30.94 -15.77 14.59
N GLY A 326 29.82 -15.39 14.03
CA GLY A 326 29.69 -14.34 13.03
C GLY A 326 29.74 -14.88 11.60
N LYS A 327 28.95 -14.32 10.71
CA LYS A 327 28.92 -14.69 9.29
C LYS A 327 30.25 -14.33 8.62
N GLU A 328 30.85 -15.30 7.96
CA GLU A 328 32.18 -15.14 7.33
C GLU A 328 32.11 -14.46 5.96
N ILE A 329 30.97 -14.60 5.26
CA ILE A 329 30.77 -14.13 3.89
C ILE A 329 29.92 -12.85 3.91
N GLY A 330 30.29 -11.88 3.08
CA GLY A 330 29.57 -10.62 2.93
C GLY A 330 28.14 -10.76 2.42
N LYS A 331 27.35 -9.71 2.60
CA LYS A 331 25.97 -9.61 2.11
C LYS A 331 25.92 -9.68 0.60
N LYS A 332 25.00 -10.46 0.06
CA LYS A 332 24.65 -10.45 -1.37
C LYS A 332 24.00 -9.12 -1.72
N SER A 333 24.38 -8.49 -2.81
CA SER A 333 23.77 -7.25 -3.28
C SER A 333 22.62 -7.56 -4.26
N LEU A 334 21.42 -7.74 -3.74
CA LEU A 334 20.22 -8.01 -4.56
C LEU A 334 19.88 -6.82 -5.47
N SER A 335 20.03 -5.60 -4.96
CA SER A 335 19.76 -4.38 -5.73
C SER A 335 20.68 -4.22 -6.93
N GLU A 336 21.99 -4.51 -6.78
CA GLU A 336 22.93 -4.46 -7.90
C GLU A 336 22.63 -5.55 -8.94
N ILE A 337 22.24 -6.75 -8.52
CA ILE A 337 21.82 -7.82 -9.43
C ILE A 337 20.58 -7.36 -10.22
N ALA A 338 19.56 -6.80 -9.56
CA ALA A 338 18.37 -6.31 -10.23
C ALA A 338 18.68 -5.18 -11.24
N MET A 339 19.62 -4.29 -10.92
CA MET A 339 20.05 -3.22 -11.84
C MET A 339 20.74 -3.74 -13.09
N GLN A 340 21.29 -4.96 -13.10
CA GLN A 340 21.92 -5.55 -14.29
C GLN A 340 20.93 -5.72 -15.46
N TYR A 341 19.64 -5.84 -15.19
CA TYR A 341 18.63 -5.92 -16.24
C TYR A 341 18.44 -4.62 -17.03
N GLY A 342 18.91 -3.46 -16.52
CA GLY A 342 18.90 -2.17 -17.21
C GLY A 342 17.53 -1.49 -17.32
N TYR A 343 16.44 -2.24 -17.30
CA TYR A 343 15.05 -1.75 -17.35
C TYR A 343 14.34 -1.86 -15.97
N VAL A 344 14.97 -2.48 -14.98
CA VAL A 344 14.45 -2.58 -13.62
C VAL A 344 14.82 -1.32 -12.85
N SER A 345 13.81 -0.59 -12.38
CA SER A 345 14.01 0.53 -11.49
C SER A 345 14.17 0.03 -10.06
N VAL A 346 15.29 0.36 -9.42
CA VAL A 346 15.60 -0.10 -8.05
C VAL A 346 15.61 1.10 -7.11
N SER A 347 14.88 0.99 -6.01
CA SER A 347 14.93 1.92 -4.88
C SER A 347 15.35 1.16 -3.62
N TYR A 348 16.24 1.74 -2.84
CA TYR A 348 16.78 1.14 -1.63
C TYR A 348 16.79 2.16 -0.49
N THR A 349 16.31 1.79 0.67
CA THR A 349 16.07 2.73 1.78
C THR A 349 17.31 3.41 2.33
N HIS A 350 18.47 2.79 2.19
CA HIS A 350 19.76 3.32 2.67
C HIS A 350 20.67 3.86 1.55
N LEU A 351 20.28 3.73 0.30
CA LEU A 351 21.00 4.34 -0.81
C LEU A 351 20.65 5.81 -0.90
N THR A 352 21.52 6.63 -0.32
CA THR A 352 21.50 8.08 -0.50
C THR A 352 22.23 8.53 -1.78
N LEU A 353 22.75 7.59 -2.55
CA LEU A 353 23.42 7.90 -3.81
C LEU A 353 22.37 8.03 -4.92
N PRO A 354 22.38 9.16 -5.65
CA PRO A 354 21.57 9.25 -6.85
C PRO A 354 22.06 8.17 -7.84
N THR A 355 21.16 7.30 -8.27
CA THR A 355 21.42 6.26 -9.27
C THR A 355 21.87 6.81 -10.63
N ASN A 356 22.00 8.13 -10.75
CA ASN A 356 22.40 8.85 -11.95
C ASN A 356 23.91 9.19 -12.00
N SER A 357 24.73 8.66 -11.12
CA SER A 357 26.17 8.92 -11.13
C SER A 357 26.98 7.78 -11.76
N ARG A 358 26.52 7.27 -12.92
CA ARG A 358 27.36 6.51 -13.84
C ARG A 358 27.02 6.89 -15.28
#